data_3a6914383d85dd83524f9973d97aa047
#
_entry.id   3a6914383d85dd83524f9973d97aa047
#
_cell.length_a   1.000
_cell.length_b   1.000
_cell.length_c   1.000
_cell.angle_alpha   90.00
_cell.angle_beta   90.00
_cell.angle_gamma   90.00
#
_symmetry.space_group_name_H-M   'P 1'
#
loop_
_entity.id
_entity.type
_entity.pdbx_description
1 polymer ?
#
loop_
_entity_poly.entity_id
_entity_poly.type
_entity_poly.pdbx_seq_one_letter_code
_entity_poly.pdbx_strand_id
1 'polypeptide(L)'
;MAANILIVEDETSILELIALNLQQAGFNPIRAINAEYADNIVKETVPDLIVLDWMLPGMNGIEFLKRLRGNSLTKKIPVIMLTAKSEEDNKIMGLNAGADDYLTKPFSPRELVARIKALLRGRSPELIDEPIIISELNLNPQTHQVQVDDKLIKVGPTEFKLLHFFMKNTEIVFSRNQIINKIWGNNYDVDERTVDVHIKRLRKNLAEVGKNKLIHTIRGFGYKFSEK
;
A
#
# COMPACT_ATOMS: atom_id res chain seq x y z
N MET A 1 -9.53 -0.03 -2.47
CA MET A 1 -9.97 0.34 -1.09
C MET A 1 -8.93 1.29 -0.52
N ALA A 2 -9.36 2.32 0.23
CA ALA A 2 -8.43 3.19 0.94
C ALA A 2 -7.62 2.38 1.96
N ALA A 3 -6.33 2.70 2.14
CA ALA A 3 -5.49 2.01 3.11
C ALA A 3 -5.97 2.28 4.54
N ASN A 4 -6.04 1.23 5.35
CA ASN A 4 -6.40 1.28 6.76
C ASN A 4 -5.18 1.66 7.59
N ILE A 5 -5.19 2.83 8.21
CA ILE A 5 -4.10 3.32 9.05
C ILE A 5 -4.57 3.29 10.51
N LEU A 6 -3.97 2.41 11.32
CA LEU A 6 -4.22 2.39 12.76
C LEU A 6 -3.40 3.48 13.43
N ILE A 7 -4.05 4.35 14.16
CA ILE A 7 -3.44 5.41 14.98
C ILE A 7 -3.57 5.00 16.43
N VAL A 8 -2.47 4.95 17.15
CA VAL A 8 -2.42 4.62 18.58
C VAL A 8 -1.79 5.80 19.32
N GLU A 9 -2.64 6.59 19.96
CA GLU A 9 -2.31 7.87 20.60
C GLU A 9 -3.32 8.13 21.72
N ASP A 10 -2.85 8.41 22.93
CA ASP A 10 -3.72 8.65 24.10
C ASP A 10 -4.23 10.10 24.18
N GLU A 11 -3.50 11.05 23.59
CA GLU A 11 -3.96 12.43 23.52
C GLU A 11 -4.97 12.61 22.40
N THR A 12 -6.25 12.75 22.77
CA THR A 12 -7.38 12.83 21.82
C THR A 12 -7.22 13.95 20.79
N SER A 13 -6.63 15.08 21.15
CA SER A 13 -6.39 16.21 20.24
C SER A 13 -5.42 15.85 19.13
N ILE A 14 -4.33 15.14 19.45
CA ILE A 14 -3.35 14.65 18.46
C ILE A 14 -3.96 13.53 17.62
N LEU A 15 -4.66 12.58 18.25
CA LEU A 15 -5.36 11.49 17.58
C LEU A 15 -6.31 12.00 16.49
N GLU A 16 -7.18 12.97 16.83
CA GLU A 16 -8.13 13.54 15.88
C GLU A 16 -7.45 14.39 14.80
N LEU A 17 -6.40 15.13 15.15
CA LEU A 17 -5.61 15.89 14.18
C LEU A 17 -5.01 14.94 13.13
N ILE A 18 -4.40 13.84 13.56
CA ILE A 18 -3.84 12.82 12.65
C ILE A 18 -4.96 12.22 11.79
N ALA A 19 -6.05 11.77 12.41
CA ALA A 19 -7.15 11.11 11.73
C ALA A 19 -7.77 12.00 10.64
N LEU A 20 -8.03 13.29 10.93
CA LEU A 20 -8.57 14.22 9.95
C LEU A 20 -7.64 14.40 8.74
N ASN A 21 -6.33 14.57 8.98
CA ASN A 21 -5.37 14.74 7.89
C ASN A 21 -5.22 13.46 7.06
N LEU A 22 -5.32 12.27 7.66
CA LEU A 22 -5.31 11.00 6.94
C LEU A 22 -6.55 10.83 6.07
N GLN A 23 -7.74 11.19 6.57
CA GLN A 23 -8.97 11.19 5.78
C GLN A 23 -8.87 12.12 4.58
N GLN A 24 -8.37 13.34 4.77
CA GLN A 24 -8.17 14.31 3.69
C GLN A 24 -7.15 13.80 2.66
N ALA A 25 -6.18 13.00 3.08
CA ALA A 25 -5.19 12.36 2.21
C ALA A 25 -5.70 11.08 1.51
N GLY A 26 -6.97 10.68 1.74
CA GLY A 26 -7.61 9.52 1.11
C GLY A 26 -7.38 8.18 1.84
N PHE A 27 -6.90 8.21 3.09
CA PHE A 27 -6.74 7.02 3.93
C PHE A 27 -7.97 6.77 4.81
N ASN A 28 -8.10 5.55 5.33
CA ASN A 28 -9.10 5.17 6.31
C ASN A 28 -8.46 5.07 7.71
N PRO A 29 -8.59 6.10 8.59
CA PRO A 29 -8.00 6.07 9.92
C PRO A 29 -8.83 5.23 10.89
N ILE A 30 -8.15 4.30 11.59
CA ILE A 30 -8.69 3.53 12.70
C ILE A 30 -8.06 4.06 13.99
N ARG A 31 -8.86 4.38 14.98
CA ARG A 31 -8.44 5.09 16.20
C ARG A 31 -8.29 4.12 17.37
N ALA A 32 -7.19 4.24 18.10
CA ALA A 32 -6.98 3.54 19.36
C ALA A 32 -6.34 4.51 20.37
N ILE A 33 -6.91 4.60 21.56
CA ILE A 33 -6.45 5.51 22.63
C ILE A 33 -5.39 4.89 23.53
N ASN A 34 -5.08 3.58 23.37
CA ASN A 34 -4.04 2.86 24.08
C ASN A 34 -3.64 1.60 23.29
N ALA A 35 -2.55 0.97 23.72
CA ALA A 35 -1.99 -0.20 23.06
C ALA A 35 -2.86 -1.46 23.23
N GLU A 36 -3.58 -1.61 24.37
CA GLU A 36 -4.45 -2.74 24.63
C GLU A 36 -5.66 -2.76 23.68
N TYR A 37 -6.24 -1.59 23.41
CA TYR A 37 -7.32 -1.44 22.45
C TYR A 37 -6.81 -1.68 21.02
N ALA A 38 -5.62 -1.15 20.70
CA ALA A 38 -4.96 -1.40 19.42
C ALA A 38 -4.69 -2.89 19.18
N ASP A 39 -4.25 -3.65 20.20
CA ASP A 39 -4.01 -5.10 20.12
C ASP A 39 -5.30 -5.88 19.77
N ASN A 40 -6.45 -5.44 20.28
CA ASN A 40 -7.73 -6.05 19.92
C ASN A 40 -8.12 -5.74 18.47
N ILE A 41 -7.96 -4.48 18.04
CA ILE A 41 -8.23 -4.08 16.64
C ILE A 41 -7.39 -4.90 15.66
N VAL A 42 -6.09 -5.05 15.94
CA VAL A 42 -5.15 -5.77 15.04
C VAL A 42 -5.49 -7.25 14.92
N LYS A 43 -6.10 -7.88 15.94
CA LYS A 43 -6.58 -9.26 15.87
C LYS A 43 -7.81 -9.42 14.98
N GLU A 44 -8.67 -8.41 14.91
CA GLU A 44 -9.89 -8.43 14.10
C GLU A 44 -9.65 -7.93 12.67
N THR A 45 -8.84 -6.88 12.54
CA THR A 45 -8.59 -6.23 11.26
C THR A 45 -7.11 -5.86 11.16
N VAL A 46 -6.38 -6.53 10.29
CA VAL A 46 -4.96 -6.23 10.05
C VAL A 46 -4.85 -4.89 9.31
N PRO A 47 -4.28 -3.83 9.91
CA PRO A 47 -4.09 -2.55 9.25
C PRO A 47 -2.95 -2.59 8.23
N ASP A 48 -2.99 -1.67 7.27
CA ASP A 48 -1.93 -1.54 6.25
C ASP A 48 -0.68 -0.83 6.79
N LEU A 49 -0.87 0.03 7.82
CA LEU A 49 0.21 0.73 8.53
C LEU A 49 -0.27 1.12 9.94
N ILE A 50 0.66 1.21 10.89
CA ILE A 50 0.39 1.69 12.24
C ILE A 50 1.21 2.97 12.50
N VAL A 51 0.54 4.02 12.98
CA VAL A 51 1.15 5.20 13.61
C VAL A 51 1.04 5.01 15.11
N LEU A 52 2.15 4.95 15.82
CA LEU A 52 2.22 4.50 17.21
C LEU A 52 2.97 5.50 18.09
N ASP A 53 2.29 6.04 19.08
CA ASP A 53 2.98 6.85 20.09
C ASP A 53 3.88 5.98 20.95
N TRP A 54 5.05 6.52 21.29
CA TRP A 54 5.99 5.91 22.21
C TRP A 54 5.45 5.88 23.64
N MET A 55 4.89 7.02 24.10
CA MET A 55 4.50 7.25 25.48
C MET A 55 3.00 7.00 25.69
N LEU A 56 2.60 5.73 25.68
CA LEU A 56 1.22 5.34 25.96
C LEU A 56 1.07 4.94 27.44
N PRO A 57 -0.09 5.19 28.06
CA PRO A 57 -0.41 4.67 29.38
C PRO A 57 -0.64 3.15 29.33
N GLY A 58 -0.23 2.46 30.40
CA GLY A 58 -0.31 0.99 30.47
C GLY A 58 0.80 0.33 29.66
N MET A 59 0.46 -0.40 28.59
CA MET A 59 1.44 -0.96 27.67
C MET A 59 2.06 0.16 26.83
N ASN A 60 3.35 0.41 26.97
CA ASN A 60 4.03 1.44 26.17
C ASN A 60 4.19 1.05 24.70
N GLY A 61 4.44 2.04 23.82
CA GLY A 61 4.52 1.83 22.39
C GLY A 61 5.60 0.83 21.96
N ILE A 62 6.74 0.79 22.66
CA ILE A 62 7.83 -0.16 22.37
C ILE A 62 7.43 -1.60 22.72
N GLU A 63 6.75 -1.81 23.83
CA GLU A 63 6.24 -3.14 24.20
C GLU A 63 5.22 -3.63 23.18
N PHE A 64 4.31 -2.77 22.76
CA PHE A 64 3.35 -3.09 21.70
C PHE A 64 4.04 -3.41 20.37
N LEU A 65 5.04 -2.62 19.97
CA LEU A 65 5.83 -2.88 18.76
C LEU A 65 6.54 -4.25 18.82
N LYS A 66 7.20 -4.59 19.94
CA LYS A 66 7.83 -5.90 20.13
C LYS A 66 6.82 -7.05 20.00
N ARG A 67 5.61 -6.86 20.55
CA ARG A 67 4.52 -7.82 20.44
C ARG A 67 4.07 -8.01 18.99
N LEU A 68 3.92 -6.91 18.23
CA LEU A 68 3.62 -6.96 16.80
C LEU A 68 4.70 -7.72 16.03
N ARG A 69 5.98 -7.48 16.30
CA ARG A 69 7.11 -8.15 15.64
C ARG A 69 7.23 -9.63 15.99
N GLY A 70 6.77 -10.03 17.18
CA GLY A 70 6.72 -11.43 17.62
C GLY A 70 5.62 -12.28 16.98
N ASN A 71 4.61 -11.68 16.34
CA ASN A 71 3.49 -12.38 15.75
C ASN A 71 3.63 -12.47 14.23
N SER A 72 3.49 -13.68 13.66
CA SER A 72 3.66 -13.96 12.24
C SER A 72 2.71 -13.15 11.32
N LEU A 73 1.51 -12.82 11.77
CA LEU A 73 0.50 -12.06 11.01
C LEU A 73 0.81 -10.56 10.98
N THR A 74 1.40 -10.02 12.06
CA THR A 74 1.58 -8.58 12.25
C THR A 74 3.01 -8.10 12.08
N LYS A 75 3.99 -9.00 12.13
CA LYS A 75 5.44 -8.65 12.06
C LYS A 75 5.85 -7.84 10.83
N LYS A 76 5.08 -7.93 9.77
CA LYS A 76 5.33 -7.21 8.50
C LYS A 76 4.57 -5.90 8.38
N ILE A 77 3.68 -5.55 9.32
CA ILE A 77 2.95 -4.28 9.25
C ILE A 77 3.95 -3.14 9.45
N PRO A 78 4.03 -2.15 8.55
CA PRO A 78 4.88 -0.98 8.73
C PRO A 78 4.41 -0.16 9.94
N VAL A 79 5.38 0.30 10.75
CA VAL A 79 5.12 1.08 11.95
C VAL A 79 5.93 2.37 11.90
N ILE A 80 5.25 3.52 12.02
CA ILE A 80 5.86 4.82 12.29
C ILE A 80 5.71 5.12 13.78
N MET A 81 6.84 5.28 14.49
CA MET A 81 6.82 5.68 15.88
C MET A 81 6.77 7.21 16.00
N LEU A 82 5.85 7.71 16.83
CA LEU A 82 5.84 9.11 17.26
C LEU A 82 6.65 9.21 18.58
N THR A 83 7.60 10.14 18.66
CA THR A 83 8.52 10.25 19.82
C THR A 83 8.72 11.70 20.22
N ALA A 84 8.97 11.97 21.50
CA ALA A 84 9.38 13.29 21.98
C ALA A 84 10.83 13.58 21.58
N LYS A 85 11.16 14.88 21.33
CA LYS A 85 12.44 15.35 20.76
C LYS A 85 13.69 15.11 21.65
N SER A 86 13.54 14.68 22.91
CA SER A 86 14.59 14.77 23.93
C SER A 86 15.50 13.54 24.08
N GLU A 87 15.34 12.48 23.29
CA GLU A 87 16.04 11.23 23.57
C GLU A 87 16.67 10.63 22.30
N GLU A 88 17.93 11.05 22.00
CA GLU A 88 18.78 10.35 21.02
C GLU A 88 18.95 8.86 21.35
N ASP A 89 19.02 8.50 22.65
CA ASP A 89 19.08 7.13 23.13
C ASP A 89 17.81 6.33 22.76
N ASN A 90 16.65 6.95 22.73
CA ASN A 90 15.40 6.29 22.34
C ASN A 90 15.32 6.02 20.84
N LYS A 91 15.95 6.82 19.97
CA LYS A 91 16.07 6.51 18.54
C LYS A 91 16.86 5.24 18.29
N ILE A 92 17.94 5.02 19.03
CA ILE A 92 18.76 3.80 18.93
C ILE A 92 17.99 2.58 19.49
N MET A 93 17.31 2.74 20.62
CA MET A 93 16.47 1.68 21.20
C MET A 93 15.27 1.32 20.29
N GLY A 94 14.68 2.30 19.65
CA GLY A 94 13.56 2.10 18.74
C GLY A 94 13.94 1.45 17.41
N LEU A 95 15.09 1.81 16.81
CA LEU A 95 15.64 1.13 15.62
C LEU A 95 15.88 -0.36 15.93
N ASN A 96 16.39 -0.68 17.13
CA ASN A 96 16.56 -2.05 17.61
C ASN A 96 15.22 -2.75 17.91
N ALA A 97 14.13 -2.00 18.17
CA ALA A 97 12.80 -2.56 18.41
C ALA A 97 12.05 -2.91 17.10
N GLY A 98 12.56 -2.47 15.93
CA GLY A 98 12.05 -2.84 14.64
C GLY A 98 10.92 -1.94 14.07
N ALA A 99 10.87 -0.66 14.44
CA ALA A 99 10.04 0.31 13.72
C ALA A 99 10.61 0.59 12.32
N ASP A 100 9.74 0.93 11.38
CA ASP A 100 10.13 1.20 10.00
C ASP A 100 10.48 2.68 9.77
N ASP A 101 9.93 3.59 10.59
CA ASP A 101 10.26 5.03 10.58
C ASP A 101 9.96 5.67 11.93
N TYR A 102 10.51 6.89 12.16
CA TYR A 102 10.34 7.70 13.36
C TYR A 102 9.99 9.12 13.02
N LEU A 103 9.08 9.72 13.80
CA LEU A 103 8.68 11.10 13.65
C LEU A 103 8.64 11.78 15.00
N THR A 104 9.40 12.86 15.17
CA THR A 104 9.50 13.59 16.45
C THR A 104 8.35 14.58 16.62
N LYS A 105 7.73 14.57 17.82
CA LYS A 105 6.76 15.60 18.23
C LYS A 105 7.50 16.89 18.63
N PRO A 106 7.04 18.09 18.25
CA PRO A 106 5.90 18.35 17.35
C PRO A 106 6.24 18.09 15.88
N PHE A 107 5.31 17.55 15.12
CA PHE A 107 5.46 17.22 13.70
C PHE A 107 4.43 17.94 12.83
N SER A 108 4.75 18.08 11.56
CA SER A 108 3.79 18.53 10.57
C SER A 108 2.88 17.36 10.14
N PRO A 109 1.54 17.50 10.16
CA PRO A 109 0.65 16.47 9.61
C PRO A 109 0.98 16.10 8.15
N ARG A 110 1.44 17.06 7.34
CA ARG A 110 1.88 16.83 5.97
C ARG A 110 3.13 15.93 5.91
N GLU A 111 4.05 16.06 6.86
CA GLU A 111 5.23 15.20 6.96
C GLU A 111 4.82 13.77 7.29
N LEU A 112 3.94 13.56 8.27
CA LEU A 112 3.42 12.24 8.62
C LEU A 112 2.76 11.58 7.41
N VAL A 113 1.88 12.28 6.68
CA VAL A 113 1.25 11.77 5.46
C VAL A 113 2.28 11.38 4.40
N ALA A 114 3.32 12.20 4.20
CA ALA A 114 4.39 11.90 3.24
C ALA A 114 5.17 10.62 3.60
N ARG A 115 5.48 10.41 4.89
CA ARG A 115 6.16 9.21 5.41
C ARG A 115 5.29 7.95 5.27
N ILE A 116 3.99 8.05 5.60
CA ILE A 116 3.02 6.97 5.40
C ILE A 116 3.00 6.57 3.92
N LYS A 117 2.88 7.54 3.00
CA LYS A 117 2.91 7.29 1.56
C LYS A 117 4.23 6.62 1.14
N ALA A 118 5.36 7.02 1.68
CA ALA A 118 6.67 6.45 1.35
C ALA A 118 6.76 4.96 1.77
N LEU A 119 6.33 4.62 2.99
CA LEU A 119 6.35 3.25 3.50
C LEU A 119 5.37 2.33 2.74
N LEU A 120 4.15 2.81 2.48
CA LEU A 120 3.16 2.05 1.73
C LEU A 120 3.59 1.85 0.26
N ARG A 121 4.27 2.82 -0.38
CA ARG A 121 4.76 2.71 -1.76
C ARG A 121 5.69 1.51 -1.95
N GLY A 122 6.50 1.19 -0.96
CA GLY A 122 7.39 0.04 -1.00
C GLY A 122 6.68 -1.32 -0.85
N ARG A 123 5.48 -1.35 -0.23
CA ARG A 123 4.76 -2.59 0.14
C ARG A 123 3.45 -2.79 -0.59
N SER A 124 2.70 -1.72 -0.80
CA SER A 124 1.40 -1.73 -1.46
C SER A 124 1.24 -0.46 -2.30
N PRO A 125 1.97 -0.37 -3.42
CA PRO A 125 1.93 0.81 -4.30
C PRO A 125 0.52 1.19 -4.73
N GLU A 126 -0.35 0.20 -4.85
CA GLU A 126 -1.75 0.35 -5.26
C GLU A 126 -2.60 1.16 -4.26
N LEU A 127 -2.19 1.24 -2.99
CA LEU A 127 -2.96 1.95 -1.94
C LEU A 127 -2.75 3.47 -1.93
N ILE A 128 -1.73 3.97 -2.65
CA ILE A 128 -1.33 5.38 -2.62
C ILE A 128 -1.18 6.00 -3.99
N ASP A 129 -1.27 5.20 -5.03
CA ASP A 129 -1.15 5.69 -6.39
C ASP A 129 -2.38 6.53 -6.76
N GLU A 130 -2.12 7.64 -7.45
CA GLU A 130 -3.17 8.45 -8.08
C GLU A 130 -3.79 7.69 -9.25
N PRO A 131 -5.04 8.00 -9.64
CA PRO A 131 -5.63 7.45 -10.85
C PRO A 131 -4.73 7.68 -12.06
N ILE A 132 -4.55 6.65 -12.87
CA ILE A 132 -3.77 6.72 -14.11
C ILE A 132 -4.75 6.74 -15.28
N ILE A 133 -4.63 7.75 -16.14
CA ILE A 133 -5.47 7.88 -17.33
C ILE A 133 -4.58 7.83 -18.57
N ILE A 134 -4.82 6.84 -19.44
CA ILE A 134 -4.11 6.66 -20.71
C ILE A 134 -5.12 6.23 -21.76
N SER A 135 -5.22 6.95 -22.87
CA SER A 135 -6.17 6.65 -23.95
C SER A 135 -7.60 6.43 -23.43
N GLU A 136 -8.10 7.34 -22.56
CA GLU A 136 -9.43 7.28 -21.94
C GLU A 136 -9.60 6.11 -20.94
N LEU A 137 -8.66 5.19 -20.88
CA LEU A 137 -8.62 4.12 -19.87
C LEU A 137 -8.17 4.71 -18.53
N ASN A 138 -9.09 4.80 -17.60
CA ASN A 138 -8.86 5.30 -16.25
C ASN A 138 -8.78 4.10 -15.30
N LEU A 139 -7.64 3.97 -14.61
CA LEU A 139 -7.42 2.99 -13.55
C LEU A 139 -7.23 3.73 -12.24
N ASN A 140 -8.12 3.50 -11.30
CA ASN A 140 -8.04 4.06 -9.96
C ASN A 140 -7.53 2.97 -8.98
N PRO A 141 -6.28 3.07 -8.49
CA PRO A 141 -5.70 2.09 -7.59
C PRO A 141 -6.38 2.07 -6.22
N GLN A 142 -6.88 3.20 -5.74
CA GLN A 142 -7.51 3.32 -4.42
C GLN A 142 -8.87 2.63 -4.36
N THR A 143 -9.68 2.76 -5.44
CA THR A 143 -10.99 2.13 -5.53
C THR A 143 -10.97 0.76 -6.20
N HIS A 144 -9.80 0.34 -6.73
CA HIS A 144 -9.62 -0.85 -7.56
C HIS A 144 -10.57 -0.90 -8.77
N GLN A 145 -10.88 0.27 -9.32
CA GLN A 145 -11.78 0.41 -10.47
C GLN A 145 -10.99 0.70 -11.74
N VAL A 146 -11.49 0.13 -12.83
CA VAL A 146 -11.03 0.40 -14.20
C VAL A 146 -12.25 0.84 -15.00
N GLN A 147 -12.14 1.95 -15.73
CA GLN A 147 -13.23 2.48 -16.53
C GLN A 147 -12.72 3.15 -17.81
N VAL A 148 -13.57 3.19 -18.82
CA VAL A 148 -13.41 4.01 -20.02
C VAL A 148 -14.65 4.87 -20.11
N ASP A 149 -14.51 6.18 -20.17
CA ASP A 149 -15.59 7.15 -19.96
C ASP A 149 -16.32 6.81 -18.63
N ASP A 150 -17.63 6.63 -18.65
CA ASP A 150 -18.40 6.24 -17.46
C ASP A 150 -18.65 4.72 -17.36
N LYS A 151 -18.05 3.91 -18.25
CA LYS A 151 -18.26 2.47 -18.29
C LYS A 151 -17.22 1.73 -17.44
N LEU A 152 -17.66 1.12 -16.34
CA LEU A 152 -16.81 0.25 -15.51
C LEU A 152 -16.48 -1.06 -16.22
N ILE A 153 -15.22 -1.47 -16.15
CA ILE A 153 -14.69 -2.72 -16.68
C ILE A 153 -14.45 -3.68 -15.51
N LYS A 154 -15.03 -4.87 -15.57
CA LYS A 154 -14.77 -5.92 -14.57
C LYS A 154 -13.40 -6.56 -14.81
N VAL A 155 -12.47 -6.34 -13.91
CA VAL A 155 -11.13 -6.98 -13.93
C VAL A 155 -10.92 -7.76 -12.66
N GLY A 156 -10.27 -8.92 -12.75
CA GLY A 156 -9.86 -9.68 -11.57
C GLY A 156 -8.69 -9.02 -10.84
N PRO A 157 -8.41 -9.40 -9.58
CA PRO A 157 -7.32 -8.79 -8.78
C PRO A 157 -5.95 -8.87 -9.46
N THR A 158 -5.62 -9.98 -10.10
CA THR A 158 -4.33 -10.17 -10.82
C THR A 158 -4.29 -9.36 -12.10
N GLU A 159 -5.39 -9.33 -12.88
CA GLU A 159 -5.51 -8.52 -14.08
C GLU A 159 -5.42 -7.03 -13.75
N PHE A 160 -5.99 -6.58 -12.62
CA PHE A 160 -5.86 -5.22 -12.15
C PHE A 160 -4.40 -4.86 -11.85
N LYS A 161 -3.67 -5.70 -11.09
CA LYS A 161 -2.25 -5.50 -10.80
C LYS A 161 -1.40 -5.45 -12.07
N LEU A 162 -1.68 -6.33 -13.03
CA LEU A 162 -1.01 -6.33 -14.33
C LEU A 162 -1.26 -5.04 -15.11
N LEU A 163 -2.52 -4.62 -15.20
CA LEU A 163 -2.88 -3.38 -15.90
C LEU A 163 -2.23 -2.17 -15.25
N HIS A 164 -2.30 -2.06 -13.92
CA HIS A 164 -1.66 -0.99 -13.15
C HIS A 164 -0.14 -0.96 -13.38
N PHE A 165 0.53 -2.12 -13.33
CA PHE A 165 1.95 -2.23 -13.61
C PHE A 165 2.29 -1.76 -15.01
N PHE A 166 1.53 -2.17 -16.02
CA PHE A 166 1.76 -1.78 -17.41
C PHE A 166 1.48 -0.31 -17.66
N MET A 167 0.41 0.25 -17.12
CA MET A 167 0.07 1.67 -17.26
C MET A 167 1.11 2.59 -16.59
N LYS A 168 1.76 2.13 -15.52
CA LYS A 168 2.90 2.86 -14.91
C LYS A 168 4.19 2.79 -15.72
N ASN A 169 4.31 1.84 -16.63
CA ASN A 169 5.55 1.54 -17.36
C ASN A 169 5.25 1.45 -18.88
N THR A 170 4.63 2.49 -19.43
CA THR A 170 4.32 2.56 -20.85
C THR A 170 5.59 2.48 -21.71
N GLU A 171 5.47 1.89 -22.90
CA GLU A 171 6.54 1.73 -23.90
C GLU A 171 7.69 0.80 -23.48
N ILE A 172 7.67 0.26 -22.26
CA ILE A 172 8.69 -0.67 -21.78
C ILE A 172 8.26 -2.12 -22.04
N VAL A 173 9.18 -2.92 -22.60
CA VAL A 173 8.99 -4.35 -22.81
C VAL A 173 9.42 -5.12 -21.56
N PHE A 174 8.54 -5.94 -21.01
CA PHE A 174 8.83 -6.81 -19.88
C PHE A 174 8.76 -8.28 -20.28
N SER A 175 9.78 -9.04 -19.88
CA SER A 175 9.75 -10.50 -20.04
C SER A 175 8.72 -11.13 -19.09
N ARG A 176 8.32 -12.37 -19.35
CA ARG A 176 7.39 -13.11 -18.47
C ARG A 176 7.93 -13.24 -17.05
N ASN A 177 9.21 -13.55 -16.91
CA ASN A 177 9.86 -13.64 -15.60
C ASN A 177 9.88 -12.31 -14.84
N GLN A 178 10.12 -11.18 -15.52
CA GLN A 178 10.03 -9.85 -14.90
C GLN A 178 8.61 -9.54 -14.42
N ILE A 179 7.59 -9.93 -15.21
CA ILE A 179 6.19 -9.76 -14.84
C ILE A 179 5.84 -10.66 -13.64
N ILE A 180 6.28 -11.93 -13.62
CA ILE A 180 6.07 -12.84 -12.49
C ILE A 180 6.65 -12.25 -11.22
N ASN A 181 7.92 -11.87 -11.24
CA ASN A 181 8.61 -11.32 -10.07
C ASN A 181 7.91 -10.06 -9.53
N LYS A 182 7.37 -9.21 -10.43
CA LYS A 182 6.70 -7.98 -10.06
C LYS A 182 5.28 -8.19 -9.50
N ILE A 183 4.52 -9.11 -10.08
CA ILE A 183 3.09 -9.31 -9.75
C ILE A 183 2.90 -10.33 -8.61
N TRP A 184 3.69 -11.42 -8.61
CA TRP A 184 3.58 -12.52 -7.63
C TRP A 184 4.72 -12.54 -6.61
N GLY A 185 5.84 -11.83 -6.89
CA GLY A 185 7.03 -11.81 -6.02
C GLY A 185 7.98 -12.98 -6.28
N ASN A 186 9.17 -12.93 -5.67
CA ASN A 186 10.26 -13.87 -5.94
C ASN A 186 10.08 -15.27 -5.31
N ASN A 187 9.08 -15.46 -4.43
CA ASN A 187 8.87 -16.70 -3.66
C ASN A 187 7.75 -17.60 -4.20
N TYR A 188 7.20 -17.27 -5.36
CA TYR A 188 6.14 -18.09 -5.97
C TYR A 188 6.68 -18.90 -7.15
N ASP A 189 6.46 -20.21 -7.11
CA ASP A 189 6.71 -21.12 -8.24
C ASP A 189 5.55 -20.98 -9.24
N VAL A 190 5.60 -19.91 -10.05
CA VAL A 190 4.58 -19.58 -11.05
C VAL A 190 5.15 -19.81 -12.44
N ASP A 191 4.52 -20.69 -13.21
CA ASP A 191 4.89 -20.96 -14.61
C ASP A 191 4.67 -19.68 -15.48
N GLU A 192 5.56 -19.45 -16.43
CA GLU A 192 5.47 -18.35 -17.40
C GLU A 192 4.14 -18.32 -18.16
N ARG A 193 3.54 -19.48 -18.41
CA ARG A 193 2.23 -19.61 -19.05
C ARG A 193 1.10 -18.95 -18.25
N THR A 194 1.27 -18.82 -16.94
CA THR A 194 0.29 -18.12 -16.08
C THR A 194 0.16 -16.66 -16.50
N VAL A 195 1.27 -16.01 -16.85
CA VAL A 195 1.25 -14.64 -17.38
C VAL A 195 0.40 -14.56 -18.64
N ASP A 196 0.59 -15.49 -19.59
CA ASP A 196 -0.14 -15.52 -20.86
C ASP A 196 -1.66 -15.66 -20.64
N VAL A 197 -2.06 -16.49 -19.66
CA VAL A 197 -3.47 -16.68 -19.28
C VAL A 197 -4.07 -15.37 -18.75
N HIS A 198 -3.39 -14.69 -17.84
CA HIS A 198 -3.88 -13.43 -17.26
C HIS A 198 -3.88 -12.29 -18.30
N ILE A 199 -2.87 -12.21 -19.18
CA ILE A 199 -2.86 -11.26 -20.29
C ILE A 199 -4.03 -11.51 -21.24
N LYS A 200 -4.33 -12.77 -21.57
CA LYS A 200 -5.48 -13.11 -22.42
C LYS A 200 -6.80 -12.68 -21.77
N ARG A 201 -6.99 -12.92 -20.47
CA ARG A 201 -8.17 -12.48 -19.72
C ARG A 201 -8.28 -10.96 -19.70
N LEU A 202 -7.18 -10.27 -19.39
CA LEU A 202 -7.14 -8.81 -19.36
C LEU A 202 -7.51 -8.21 -20.74
N ARG A 203 -6.92 -8.71 -21.81
CA ARG A 203 -7.28 -8.29 -23.17
C ARG A 203 -8.76 -8.53 -23.49
N LYS A 204 -9.33 -9.66 -23.05
CA LYS A 204 -10.76 -9.94 -23.22
C LYS A 204 -11.62 -8.89 -22.53
N ASN A 205 -11.29 -8.53 -21.28
CA ASN A 205 -12.04 -7.52 -20.54
C ASN A 205 -11.91 -6.13 -21.19
N LEU A 206 -10.72 -5.75 -21.64
CA LEU A 206 -10.46 -4.49 -22.33
C LEU A 206 -11.11 -4.43 -23.73
N ALA A 207 -11.39 -5.58 -24.36
CA ALA A 207 -12.08 -5.62 -25.66
C ALA A 207 -13.52 -5.10 -25.58
N GLU A 208 -14.18 -5.21 -24.42
CA GLU A 208 -15.54 -4.69 -24.19
C GLU A 208 -15.66 -3.17 -24.39
N VAL A 209 -14.52 -2.47 -24.33
CA VAL A 209 -14.40 -1.02 -24.51
C VAL A 209 -13.40 -0.64 -25.61
N GLY A 210 -13.02 -1.59 -26.46
CA GLY A 210 -12.11 -1.34 -27.60
C GLY A 210 -10.64 -1.09 -27.26
N LYS A 211 -10.23 -1.34 -26.00
CA LYS A 211 -8.86 -1.03 -25.51
C LYS A 211 -7.92 -2.25 -25.44
N ASN A 212 -8.31 -3.39 -25.99
CA ASN A 212 -7.49 -4.62 -25.95
C ASN A 212 -6.16 -4.51 -26.71
N LYS A 213 -6.05 -3.58 -27.65
CA LYS A 213 -4.83 -3.34 -28.43
C LYS A 213 -3.74 -2.61 -27.65
N LEU A 214 -4.04 -2.00 -26.51
CA LEU A 214 -3.03 -1.31 -25.68
C LEU A 214 -1.98 -2.26 -25.11
N ILE A 215 -2.26 -3.56 -24.97
CA ILE A 215 -1.28 -4.54 -24.51
C ILE A 215 -0.75 -5.29 -25.73
N HIS A 216 0.51 -5.11 -26.04
CA HIS A 216 1.20 -5.71 -27.18
C HIS A 216 1.99 -6.95 -26.77
N THR A 217 2.03 -7.95 -27.67
CA THR A 217 2.96 -9.07 -27.55
C THR A 217 4.19 -8.78 -28.39
N ILE A 218 5.36 -8.73 -27.77
CA ILE A 218 6.65 -8.62 -28.45
C ILE A 218 7.19 -10.04 -28.56
N ARG A 219 7.11 -10.62 -29.77
CA ARG A 219 7.49 -12.01 -30.00
C ARG A 219 8.95 -12.27 -29.59
N GLY A 220 9.16 -13.34 -28.83
CA GLY A 220 10.47 -13.71 -28.29
C GLY A 220 10.91 -12.93 -27.04
N PHE A 221 10.20 -11.83 -26.66
CA PHE A 221 10.61 -11.00 -25.52
C PHE A 221 9.57 -10.99 -24.39
N GLY A 222 8.28 -10.69 -24.69
CA GLY A 222 7.26 -10.59 -23.65
C GLY A 222 6.12 -9.65 -24.02
N TYR A 223 5.79 -8.71 -23.12
CA TYR A 223 4.65 -7.83 -23.28
C TYR A 223 5.01 -6.36 -23.03
N LYS A 224 4.26 -5.47 -23.68
CA LYS A 224 4.39 -4.01 -23.59
C LYS A 224 3.00 -3.38 -23.56
N PHE A 225 2.84 -2.27 -22.83
CA PHE A 225 1.69 -1.40 -22.94
C PHE A 225 2.06 -0.17 -23.79
N SER A 226 1.26 0.10 -24.82
CA SER A 226 1.51 1.19 -25.77
C SER A 226 0.21 1.65 -26.39
N GLU A 227 0.12 2.93 -26.69
CA GLU A 227 -0.99 3.55 -27.43
C GLU A 227 -0.83 3.42 -28.98
N LYS A 228 0.38 3.03 -29.44
CA LYS A 228 0.76 2.95 -30.86
C LYS A 228 0.71 1.54 -31.38
#